data_76842e566d9fe84a883363a3f0639d26
#
_entry.id   76842e566d9fe84a883363a3f0639d26
#
_cell.length_a   1.000
_cell.length_b   1.000
_cell.length_c   1.000
_cell.angle_alpha   90.00
_cell.angle_beta   90.00
_cell.angle_gamma   90.00
#
_symmetry.space_group_name_H-M   'P 1'
#
loop_
_entity.id
_entity.type
_entity.pdbx_description
1 polymer ?
#
loop_
_entity_poly.entity_id
_entity_poly.type
_entity_poly.pdbx_seq_one_letter_code
_entity_poly.pdbx_strand_id
1 'polypeptide(L)'
;MIDNYEMFTRKAISSIETAIESASSMGHTYVGTEHIILGFLQEDGNVAAAVLKKNNITLDDIYEQMILVIGKGEETNLSYENITPALRRILNASVDTAKSMNTQLVGTEHILMSMIREQGCGAMSFLKVFGANPAAVYNDCVRAYNGNVPEEIIKRGRVDSKKIPTLYKYGKNMTEQVWENSKDPLIGRDKEIERIIQILSRRNKNNPCLIGEAGVGKTAIVEGISQLLAKGLVPDELKSKSIFSIDLTSMVAGAKYRGDFEERIKNCIDEVVNDGNIILFIDEIHSIVGAGAAEGAIDAANILKPQLARGEIQIIGATTIEEYRKYIEKDSALERRFQPVIIEEPSEDAAIGILKGIKDKYEAYHNVKISDEGY
;
A
#
# COMPACT_ATOMS: atom_id res chain seq x y z
N MET A 1 -8.27 -33.40 -0.74
CA MET A 1 -7.54 -33.04 -1.95
C MET A 1 -7.72 -31.54 -2.17
N ILE A 2 -6.67 -30.80 -2.56
CA ILE A 2 -6.84 -29.41 -2.99
C ILE A 2 -7.65 -29.47 -4.29
N ASP A 3 -8.79 -28.77 -4.35
CA ASP A 3 -9.52 -28.63 -5.60
C ASP A 3 -8.59 -27.90 -6.59
N ASN A 4 -8.29 -28.52 -7.73
CA ASN A 4 -7.40 -27.99 -8.78
C ASN A 4 -5.88 -28.20 -8.61
N TYR A 5 -5.41 -29.26 -7.98
CA TYR A 5 -3.98 -29.60 -7.85
C TYR A 5 -3.22 -29.58 -9.19
N GLU A 6 -3.89 -29.92 -10.29
CA GLU A 6 -3.35 -29.91 -11.65
C GLU A 6 -2.99 -28.50 -12.16
N MET A 7 -3.49 -27.47 -11.49
CA MET A 7 -3.19 -26.09 -11.81
C MET A 7 -1.90 -25.54 -11.19
N PHE A 8 -1.21 -26.34 -10.35
CA PHE A 8 0.01 -25.90 -9.67
C PHE A 8 1.26 -26.40 -10.39
N THR A 9 2.31 -25.58 -10.38
CA THR A 9 3.62 -26.00 -10.87
C THR A 9 4.21 -27.10 -9.97
N ARG A 10 5.12 -27.92 -10.50
CA ARG A 10 5.82 -28.94 -9.71
C ARG A 10 6.48 -28.34 -8.45
N LYS A 11 7.09 -27.17 -8.58
CA LYS A 11 7.75 -26.47 -7.46
C LYS A 11 6.75 -25.99 -6.40
N ALA A 12 5.57 -25.51 -6.80
CA ALA A 12 4.52 -25.13 -5.86
C ALA A 12 3.98 -26.36 -5.11
N ILE A 13 3.78 -27.48 -5.81
CA ILE A 13 3.34 -28.75 -5.21
C ILE A 13 4.38 -29.23 -4.20
N SER A 14 5.65 -29.35 -4.61
CA SER A 14 6.75 -29.79 -3.75
C SER A 14 6.87 -28.91 -2.50
N SER A 15 6.76 -27.57 -2.65
CA SER A 15 6.79 -26.66 -1.49
C SER A 15 5.62 -26.87 -0.52
N ILE A 16 4.43 -27.23 -1.02
CA ILE A 16 3.28 -27.55 -0.16
C ILE A 16 3.51 -28.88 0.56
N GLU A 17 4.03 -29.88 -0.11
CA GLU A 17 4.37 -31.18 0.48
C GLU A 17 5.45 -31.04 1.56
N THR A 18 6.52 -30.30 1.27
CA THR A 18 7.58 -29.97 2.23
C THR A 18 7.05 -29.20 3.44
N ALA A 19 6.05 -28.32 3.24
CA ALA A 19 5.38 -27.62 4.35
C ALA A 19 4.59 -28.58 5.25
N ILE A 20 3.93 -29.57 4.68
CA ILE A 20 3.20 -30.62 5.43
C ILE A 20 4.18 -31.48 6.22
N GLU A 21 5.28 -31.92 5.61
CA GLU A 21 6.33 -32.71 6.26
C GLU A 21 7.00 -31.91 7.40
N SER A 22 7.28 -30.62 7.19
CA SER A 22 7.86 -29.75 8.21
C SER A 22 6.91 -29.58 9.40
N ALA A 23 5.61 -29.36 9.16
CA ALA A 23 4.60 -29.28 10.21
C ALA A 23 4.51 -30.60 11.00
N SER A 24 4.55 -31.75 10.31
CA SER A 24 4.55 -33.08 10.91
C SER A 24 5.77 -33.29 11.80
N SER A 25 6.98 -33.02 11.31
CA SER A 25 8.24 -33.18 12.02
C SER A 25 8.40 -32.23 13.23
N MET A 26 7.73 -31.09 13.19
CA MET A 26 7.66 -30.15 14.31
C MET A 26 6.61 -30.54 15.36
N GLY A 27 5.82 -31.58 15.12
CA GLY A 27 4.80 -32.05 16.05
C GLY A 27 3.54 -31.17 16.07
N HIS A 28 3.31 -30.40 15.03
CA HIS A 28 2.11 -29.58 14.93
C HIS A 28 0.90 -30.42 14.54
N THR A 29 -0.30 -29.89 14.79
CA THR A 29 -1.58 -30.59 14.49
C THR A 29 -2.30 -30.03 13.27
N TYR A 30 -1.71 -29.01 12.61
CA TYR A 30 -2.25 -28.35 11.44
C TYR A 30 -1.12 -27.84 10.52
N VAL A 31 -1.48 -27.56 9.27
CA VAL A 31 -0.60 -26.92 8.30
C VAL A 31 -1.12 -25.52 8.03
N GLY A 32 -0.44 -24.52 8.56
CA GLY A 32 -0.77 -23.09 8.41
C GLY A 32 0.06 -22.40 7.34
N THR A 33 -0.19 -21.11 7.17
CA THR A 33 0.52 -20.26 6.19
C THR A 33 2.00 -20.11 6.49
N GLU A 34 2.39 -20.13 7.76
CA GLU A 34 3.77 -20.11 8.25
C GLU A 34 4.57 -21.34 7.78
N HIS A 35 3.94 -22.51 7.74
CA HIS A 35 4.59 -23.73 7.23
C HIS A 35 4.88 -23.66 5.73
N ILE A 36 4.01 -22.97 4.97
CA ILE A 36 4.26 -22.75 3.53
C ILE A 36 5.51 -21.91 3.31
N ILE A 37 5.80 -20.91 4.18
CA ILE A 37 7.07 -20.15 4.10
C ILE A 37 8.27 -21.08 4.31
N LEU A 38 8.21 -21.99 5.27
CA LEU A 38 9.25 -23.03 5.44
C LEU A 38 9.38 -23.89 4.18
N GLY A 39 8.25 -24.35 3.65
CA GLY A 39 8.25 -25.15 2.41
C GLY A 39 8.88 -24.43 1.23
N PHE A 40 8.66 -23.11 1.08
CA PHE A 40 9.34 -22.32 0.06
C PHE A 40 10.85 -22.28 0.30
N LEU A 41 11.29 -22.00 1.53
CA LEU A 41 12.70 -21.78 1.86
C LEU A 41 13.52 -23.07 1.86
N GLN A 42 12.90 -24.23 2.09
CA GLN A 42 13.54 -25.53 2.03
C GLN A 42 13.69 -26.08 0.61
N GLU A 43 12.81 -25.66 -0.30
CA GLU A 43 12.84 -26.07 -1.69
C GLU A 43 13.72 -25.15 -2.54
N ASP A 44 14.78 -25.68 -3.12
CA ASP A 44 15.68 -24.92 -3.97
C ASP A 44 15.06 -24.55 -5.33
N GLY A 45 15.46 -23.36 -5.82
CA GLY A 45 15.16 -22.93 -7.19
C GLY A 45 13.68 -22.56 -7.43
N ASN A 46 12.94 -22.16 -6.40
CA ASN A 46 11.63 -21.57 -6.54
C ASN A 46 11.67 -20.03 -6.35
N VAL A 47 10.72 -19.35 -6.96
CA VAL A 47 10.67 -17.88 -7.00
C VAL A 47 10.39 -17.29 -5.63
N ALA A 48 9.48 -17.87 -4.86
CA ALA A 48 9.14 -17.38 -3.52
C ALA A 48 10.36 -17.41 -2.58
N ALA A 49 11.16 -18.50 -2.59
CA ALA A 49 12.37 -18.58 -1.80
C ALA A 49 13.40 -17.50 -2.19
N ALA A 50 13.59 -17.26 -3.49
CA ALA A 50 14.50 -16.22 -3.96
C ALA A 50 14.05 -14.83 -3.49
N VAL A 51 12.75 -14.53 -3.55
CA VAL A 51 12.16 -13.27 -3.10
C VAL A 51 12.28 -13.11 -1.58
N LEU A 52 11.99 -14.16 -0.80
CA LEU A 52 12.10 -14.14 0.65
C LEU A 52 13.56 -13.89 1.09
N LYS A 53 14.52 -14.62 0.52
CA LYS A 53 15.97 -14.44 0.78
C LYS A 53 16.45 -13.03 0.42
N LYS A 54 15.97 -12.45 -0.69
CA LYS A 54 16.27 -11.07 -1.09
C LYS A 54 15.75 -10.04 -0.07
N ASN A 55 14.66 -10.36 0.62
CA ASN A 55 14.08 -9.54 1.68
C ASN A 55 14.60 -9.93 3.08
N ASN A 56 15.80 -10.53 3.16
CA ASN A 56 16.49 -10.93 4.38
C ASN A 56 15.70 -11.91 5.27
N ILE A 57 14.90 -12.78 4.68
CA ILE A 57 14.17 -13.82 5.40
C ILE A 57 14.86 -15.16 5.09
N THR A 58 15.44 -15.76 6.11
CA THR A 58 16.14 -17.04 6.00
C THR A 58 15.29 -18.20 6.55
N LEU A 59 15.70 -19.41 6.22
CA LEU A 59 15.07 -20.64 6.75
C LEU A 59 15.19 -20.71 8.28
N ASP A 60 16.39 -20.38 8.79
CA ASP A 60 16.69 -20.46 10.23
C ASP A 60 15.83 -19.46 11.01
N ASP A 61 15.67 -18.22 10.50
CA ASP A 61 14.82 -17.19 11.11
C ASP A 61 13.37 -17.69 11.29
N ILE A 62 12.80 -18.22 10.22
CA ILE A 62 11.40 -18.71 10.24
C ILE A 62 11.27 -19.93 11.15
N TYR A 63 12.24 -20.85 11.10
CA TYR A 63 12.23 -22.05 11.91
C TYR A 63 12.33 -21.72 13.42
N GLU A 64 13.25 -20.85 13.81
CA GLU A 64 13.40 -20.38 15.20
C GLU A 64 12.15 -19.65 15.68
N GLN A 65 11.60 -18.77 14.86
CA GLN A 65 10.37 -18.04 15.20
C GLN A 65 9.18 -18.98 15.38
N MET A 66 9.06 -20.03 14.56
CA MET A 66 8.01 -21.03 14.72
C MET A 66 8.14 -21.81 16.03
N ILE A 67 9.36 -22.20 16.40
CA ILE A 67 9.61 -22.84 17.70
C ILE A 67 9.24 -21.91 18.85
N LEU A 68 9.57 -20.62 18.73
CA LEU A 68 9.29 -19.62 19.77
C LEU A 68 7.78 -19.39 19.96
N VAL A 69 7.03 -19.30 18.86
CA VAL A 69 5.61 -18.88 18.88
C VAL A 69 4.66 -20.07 19.01
N ILE A 70 4.94 -21.15 18.30
CA ILE A 70 4.05 -22.32 18.23
C ILE A 70 4.56 -23.44 19.13
N GLY A 71 5.88 -23.57 19.25
CA GLY A 71 6.54 -24.65 19.99
C GLY A 71 6.97 -25.80 19.08
N LYS A 72 7.52 -26.86 19.69
CA LYS A 72 7.86 -28.11 19.04
C LYS A 72 7.31 -29.27 19.87
N GLY A 73 6.60 -30.20 19.22
CA GLY A 73 6.00 -31.38 19.83
C GLY A 73 6.61 -32.69 19.33
N GLU A 74 5.97 -33.80 19.66
CA GLU A 74 6.26 -35.11 19.08
C GLU A 74 5.76 -35.14 17.63
N GLU A 75 6.47 -35.86 16.77
CA GLU A 75 6.13 -36.00 15.36
C GLU A 75 4.68 -36.47 15.15
N THR A 76 3.97 -35.82 14.26
CA THR A 76 2.58 -36.10 13.89
C THR A 76 2.50 -36.60 12.46
N ASN A 77 1.36 -37.15 12.08
CA ASN A 77 1.11 -37.58 10.69
C ASN A 77 0.06 -36.65 10.07
N LEU A 78 0.51 -35.65 9.35
CA LEU A 78 -0.33 -34.66 8.69
C LEU A 78 -0.48 -34.94 7.19
N SER A 79 -1.58 -34.47 6.65
CA SER A 79 -1.90 -34.56 5.23
C SER A 79 -2.57 -33.27 4.75
N TYR A 80 -2.96 -33.21 3.50
CA TYR A 80 -3.74 -32.09 2.94
C TYR A 80 -5.05 -31.77 3.67
N GLU A 81 -5.59 -32.74 4.41
CA GLU A 81 -6.81 -32.55 5.20
C GLU A 81 -6.58 -31.63 6.40
N ASN A 82 -5.35 -31.58 6.88
CA ASN A 82 -4.95 -30.78 8.04
C ASN A 82 -4.58 -29.32 7.69
N ILE A 83 -4.76 -28.93 6.42
CA ILE A 83 -4.54 -27.55 5.97
C ILE A 83 -5.60 -26.63 6.60
N THR A 84 -5.12 -25.52 7.20
CA THR A 84 -6.00 -24.51 7.80
C THR A 84 -6.94 -23.87 6.79
N PRO A 85 -8.12 -23.39 7.22
CA PRO A 85 -9.03 -22.67 6.33
C PRO A 85 -8.39 -21.44 5.69
N ALA A 86 -7.50 -20.71 6.40
CA ALA A 86 -6.78 -19.57 5.88
C ALA A 86 -5.86 -19.97 4.74
N LEU A 87 -5.05 -21.03 4.92
CA LEU A 87 -4.16 -21.51 3.87
C LEU A 87 -4.95 -22.03 2.66
N ARG A 88 -6.07 -22.70 2.88
CA ARG A 88 -6.95 -23.17 1.80
C ARG A 88 -7.50 -22.01 0.97
N ARG A 89 -7.94 -20.90 1.61
CA ARG A 89 -8.36 -19.67 0.89
C ARG A 89 -7.23 -19.09 0.06
N ILE A 90 -6.02 -19.04 0.60
CA ILE A 90 -4.83 -18.51 -0.09
C ILE A 90 -4.50 -19.36 -1.32
N LEU A 91 -4.49 -20.69 -1.20
CA LEU A 91 -4.25 -21.58 -2.33
C LEU A 91 -5.30 -21.42 -3.43
N ASN A 92 -6.57 -21.25 -3.08
CA ASN A 92 -7.63 -20.96 -4.05
C ASN A 92 -7.44 -19.56 -4.68
N ALA A 93 -7.14 -18.54 -3.88
CA ALA A 93 -6.88 -17.17 -4.38
C ALA A 93 -5.63 -17.10 -5.27
N SER A 94 -4.65 -17.98 -5.08
CA SER A 94 -3.46 -18.05 -5.93
C SER A 94 -3.77 -18.48 -7.37
N VAL A 95 -4.84 -19.22 -7.58
CA VAL A 95 -5.34 -19.54 -8.93
C VAL A 95 -5.82 -18.29 -9.65
N ASP A 96 -6.57 -17.43 -8.97
CA ASP A 96 -7.03 -16.17 -9.55
C ASP A 96 -5.86 -15.19 -9.74
N THR A 97 -4.88 -15.22 -8.83
CA THR A 97 -3.63 -14.46 -8.98
C THR A 97 -2.87 -14.91 -10.25
N ALA A 98 -2.69 -16.20 -10.45
CA ALA A 98 -2.04 -16.75 -11.65
C ALA A 98 -2.81 -16.38 -12.92
N LYS A 99 -4.13 -16.52 -12.94
CA LYS A 99 -4.98 -16.09 -14.06
C LYS A 99 -4.83 -14.61 -14.36
N SER A 100 -4.80 -13.76 -13.33
CA SER A 100 -4.59 -12.31 -13.48
C SER A 100 -3.21 -11.94 -14.04
N MET A 101 -2.25 -12.85 -13.93
CA MET A 101 -0.90 -12.75 -14.50
C MET A 101 -0.75 -13.49 -15.82
N ASN A 102 -1.87 -13.88 -16.48
CA ASN A 102 -1.90 -14.60 -17.74
C ASN A 102 -1.12 -15.92 -17.72
N THR A 103 -1.07 -16.62 -16.58
CA THR A 103 -0.47 -17.93 -16.46
C THR A 103 -1.51 -19.03 -16.29
N GLN A 104 -1.22 -20.19 -16.89
CA GLN A 104 -2.08 -21.38 -16.73
C GLN A 104 -1.79 -22.15 -15.44
N LEU A 105 -0.58 -21.98 -14.89
CA LEU A 105 -0.13 -22.70 -13.72
C LEU A 105 0.22 -21.76 -12.57
N VAL A 106 -0.15 -22.18 -11.38
CA VAL A 106 0.16 -21.48 -10.11
C VAL A 106 1.57 -21.81 -9.68
N GLY A 107 2.46 -20.81 -9.68
CA GLY A 107 3.81 -20.92 -9.11
C GLY A 107 3.86 -20.51 -7.63
N THR A 108 5.01 -20.71 -7.01
CA THR A 108 5.25 -20.32 -5.60
C THR A 108 5.09 -18.81 -5.39
N GLU A 109 5.42 -17.99 -6.39
CA GLU A 109 5.22 -16.54 -6.40
C GLU A 109 3.75 -16.16 -6.29
N HIS A 110 2.85 -16.86 -6.98
CA HIS A 110 1.41 -16.60 -6.92
C HIS A 110 0.83 -16.91 -5.55
N ILE A 111 1.32 -17.98 -4.90
CA ILE A 111 0.93 -18.34 -3.54
C ILE A 111 1.43 -17.26 -2.56
N LEU A 112 2.70 -16.84 -2.66
CA LEU A 112 3.28 -15.81 -1.81
C LEU A 112 2.57 -14.45 -1.99
N MET A 113 2.24 -14.06 -3.23
CA MET A 113 1.45 -12.85 -3.51
C MET A 113 0.06 -12.92 -2.90
N SER A 114 -0.59 -14.09 -2.95
CA SER A 114 -1.92 -14.30 -2.35
C SER A 114 -1.87 -14.30 -0.82
N MET A 115 -0.78 -14.81 -0.21
CA MET A 115 -0.53 -14.70 1.23
C MET A 115 -0.41 -13.25 1.68
N ILE A 116 0.31 -12.42 0.92
CA ILE A 116 0.47 -10.99 1.22
C ILE A 116 -0.87 -10.25 1.16
N ARG A 117 -1.79 -10.67 0.30
CA ARG A 117 -3.14 -10.09 0.20
C ARG A 117 -4.07 -10.51 1.32
N GLU A 118 -3.86 -11.68 1.91
CA GLU A 118 -4.67 -12.19 3.02
C GLU A 118 -4.22 -11.55 4.33
N GLN A 119 -4.92 -10.50 4.75
CA GLN A 119 -4.61 -9.80 6.00
C GLN A 119 -4.86 -10.71 7.20
N GLY A 120 -3.90 -10.70 8.16
CA GLY A 120 -4.04 -11.43 9.43
C GLY A 120 -3.68 -12.92 9.37
N CYS A 121 -3.08 -13.43 8.29
CA CYS A 121 -2.54 -14.80 8.29
C CYS A 121 -1.22 -14.90 9.07
N GLY A 122 -0.92 -16.08 9.63
CA GLY A 122 0.27 -16.33 10.45
C GLY A 122 1.58 -15.96 9.75
N ALA A 123 1.70 -16.31 8.46
CA ALA A 123 2.84 -15.95 7.62
C ALA A 123 3.14 -14.45 7.64
N MET A 124 2.12 -13.60 7.54
CA MET A 124 2.29 -12.15 7.55
C MET A 124 2.80 -11.63 8.89
N SER A 125 2.42 -12.28 9.99
CA SER A 125 2.93 -11.95 11.31
C SER A 125 4.43 -12.23 11.41
N PHE A 126 4.89 -13.36 10.88
CA PHE A 126 6.31 -13.70 10.85
C PHE A 126 7.11 -12.77 9.93
N LEU A 127 6.63 -12.48 8.73
CA LEU A 127 7.29 -11.55 7.82
C LEU A 127 7.49 -10.17 8.46
N LYS A 128 6.51 -9.69 9.23
CA LYS A 128 6.59 -8.41 9.95
C LYS A 128 7.66 -8.43 11.07
N VAL A 129 7.78 -9.54 11.81
CA VAL A 129 8.80 -9.68 12.89
C VAL A 129 10.21 -9.50 12.33
N PHE A 130 10.48 -9.98 11.11
CA PHE A 130 11.78 -9.84 10.45
C PHE A 130 11.90 -8.54 9.63
N GLY A 131 10.99 -7.59 9.82
CA GLY A 131 11.04 -6.29 9.17
C GLY A 131 10.78 -6.32 7.66
N ALA A 132 10.31 -7.44 7.12
CA ALA A 132 9.97 -7.52 5.72
C ALA A 132 8.77 -6.64 5.39
N ASN A 133 8.94 -5.78 4.40
CA ASN A 133 7.85 -4.96 3.88
C ASN A 133 6.99 -5.80 2.91
N PRO A 134 5.71 -6.08 3.23
CA PRO A 134 4.84 -6.89 2.37
C PRO A 134 4.75 -6.37 0.95
N ALA A 135 4.76 -5.05 0.79
CA ALA A 135 4.68 -4.43 -0.52
C ALA A 135 5.98 -4.61 -1.33
N ALA A 136 7.15 -4.63 -0.68
CA ALA A 136 8.42 -4.92 -1.34
C ALA A 136 8.47 -6.38 -1.79
N VAL A 137 8.08 -7.32 -0.91
CA VAL A 137 8.00 -8.76 -1.24
C VAL A 137 7.06 -9.00 -2.42
N TYR A 138 5.88 -8.36 -2.43
CA TYR A 138 4.94 -8.45 -3.54
C TYR A 138 5.55 -7.95 -4.86
N ASN A 139 6.22 -6.78 -4.85
CA ASN A 139 6.89 -6.24 -6.03
C ASN A 139 8.00 -7.16 -6.54
N ASP A 140 8.76 -7.76 -5.64
CA ASP A 140 9.82 -8.66 -6.02
C ASP A 140 9.27 -9.94 -6.65
N CYS A 141 8.12 -10.47 -6.19
CA CYS A 141 7.41 -11.55 -6.87
C CYS A 141 7.02 -11.17 -8.31
N VAL A 142 6.46 -9.97 -8.47
CA VAL A 142 6.07 -9.46 -9.80
C VAL A 142 7.30 -9.28 -10.72
N ARG A 143 8.42 -8.78 -10.19
CA ARG A 143 9.67 -8.61 -10.96
C ARG A 143 10.33 -9.94 -11.31
N ALA A 144 10.31 -10.92 -10.40
CA ALA A 144 10.87 -12.24 -10.61
C ALA A 144 10.13 -13.04 -11.69
N TYR A 145 8.87 -12.68 -11.94
CA TYR A 145 8.06 -13.20 -13.02
C TYR A 145 8.44 -12.57 -14.37
N ASN A 146 9.71 -12.71 -14.80
CA ASN A 146 10.28 -12.40 -16.14
C ASN A 146 9.78 -11.13 -16.86
N GLY A 147 9.55 -10.03 -16.16
CA GLY A 147 9.24 -8.73 -16.77
C GLY A 147 7.87 -8.62 -17.48
N ASN A 148 7.12 -9.69 -17.59
CA ASN A 148 5.76 -9.69 -18.14
C ASN A 148 4.72 -9.46 -17.03
N VAL A 149 4.77 -8.29 -16.43
CA VAL A 149 3.64 -7.85 -15.60
C VAL A 149 2.46 -7.63 -16.56
N PRO A 150 1.30 -8.30 -16.35
CA PRO A 150 0.15 -8.07 -17.21
C PRO A 150 -0.18 -6.58 -17.26
N GLU A 151 -0.46 -6.08 -18.46
CA GLU A 151 -0.87 -4.68 -18.65
C GLU A 151 -2.02 -4.27 -17.72
N GLU A 152 -2.88 -5.21 -17.35
CA GLU A 152 -4.00 -4.97 -16.42
C GLU A 152 -3.53 -4.62 -14.99
N ILE A 153 -2.40 -5.17 -14.53
CA ILE A 153 -1.81 -4.83 -13.23
C ILE A 153 -1.09 -3.47 -13.33
N ILE A 154 -0.40 -3.23 -14.43
CA ILE A 154 0.26 -1.93 -14.71
C ILE A 154 -0.79 -0.84 -14.95
N LYS A 155 -1.97 -1.21 -15.49
CA LYS A 155 -3.08 -0.26 -15.74
C LYS A 155 -3.85 0.11 -14.48
N ARG A 156 -3.65 -0.58 -13.33
CA ARG A 156 -4.26 -0.15 -12.07
C ARG A 156 -3.73 1.23 -11.68
N GLY A 157 -4.66 2.13 -11.42
CA GLY A 157 -4.33 3.51 -11.13
C GLY A 157 -4.06 4.40 -12.36
N ARG A 158 -4.08 3.85 -13.59
CA ARG A 158 -4.08 4.66 -14.81
C ARG A 158 -5.46 5.20 -15.08
N VAL A 159 -5.53 6.49 -15.22
CA VAL A 159 -6.74 7.20 -15.65
C VAL A 159 -6.51 7.75 -17.04
N ASP A 160 -7.54 7.75 -17.87
CA ASP A 160 -7.42 8.27 -19.24
C ASP A 160 -7.19 9.80 -19.20
N SER A 161 -5.97 10.22 -19.53
CA SER A 161 -5.56 11.62 -19.55
C SER A 161 -6.44 12.53 -20.41
N LYS A 162 -7.12 11.95 -21.42
CA LYS A 162 -8.04 12.68 -22.29
C LYS A 162 -9.34 13.06 -21.55
N LYS A 163 -9.72 12.30 -20.52
CA LYS A 163 -10.92 12.57 -19.72
C LYS A 163 -10.69 13.59 -18.62
N ILE A 164 -9.43 13.76 -18.18
CA ILE A 164 -9.04 14.62 -17.06
C ILE A 164 -7.83 15.50 -17.40
N PRO A 165 -7.89 16.28 -18.52
CA PRO A 165 -6.76 17.04 -19.04
C PRO A 165 -6.31 18.13 -18.06
N THR A 166 -7.24 18.77 -17.35
CA THR A 166 -6.91 19.83 -16.39
C THR A 166 -6.20 19.26 -15.17
N LEU A 167 -6.67 18.11 -14.68
CA LEU A 167 -6.06 17.44 -13.54
C LEU A 167 -4.63 16.95 -13.86
N TYR A 168 -4.38 16.41 -15.06
CA TYR A 168 -3.02 16.05 -15.49
C TYR A 168 -2.10 17.26 -15.70
N LYS A 169 -2.67 18.42 -16.04
CA LYS A 169 -1.90 19.66 -16.21
C LYS A 169 -1.39 20.23 -14.88
N TYR A 170 -2.19 20.16 -13.83
CA TYR A 170 -1.93 20.78 -12.53
C TYR A 170 -1.75 19.79 -11.39
N GLY A 171 -1.72 18.50 -11.69
CA GLY A 171 -1.59 17.43 -10.70
C GLY A 171 -0.68 16.32 -11.18
N LYS A 172 -0.47 15.36 -10.28
CA LYS A 172 0.34 14.17 -10.54
C LYS A 172 -0.42 12.92 -10.08
N ASN A 173 -0.52 11.92 -10.95
CA ASN A 173 -1.08 10.64 -10.59
C ASN A 173 -0.08 9.85 -9.73
N MET A 174 -0.24 9.90 -8.41
CA MET A 174 0.66 9.24 -7.47
C MET A 174 0.58 7.70 -7.58
N THR A 175 -0.59 7.17 -7.93
CA THR A 175 -0.80 5.71 -8.07
C THR A 175 -0.13 5.18 -9.33
N GLU A 176 -0.17 5.94 -10.44
CA GLU A 176 0.51 5.57 -11.68
C GLU A 176 2.04 5.65 -11.55
N GLN A 177 2.54 6.69 -10.88
CA GLN A 177 3.97 6.89 -10.65
C GLN A 177 4.65 5.74 -9.85
N VAL A 178 3.89 4.93 -9.13
CA VAL A 178 4.42 3.74 -8.44
C VAL A 178 5.10 2.77 -9.40
N TRP A 179 4.61 2.69 -10.63
CA TRP A 179 5.14 1.79 -11.66
C TRP A 179 6.30 2.39 -12.45
N GLU A 180 6.39 3.72 -12.50
CA GLU A 180 7.42 4.44 -13.26
C GLU A 180 8.70 4.63 -12.44
N ASN A 181 8.56 4.87 -11.15
CA ASN A 181 9.66 5.16 -10.24
C ASN A 181 9.72 4.17 -9.08
N SER A 182 10.92 3.66 -8.79
CA SER A 182 11.19 2.91 -7.56
C SER A 182 11.08 3.86 -6.36
N LYS A 183 9.85 4.05 -5.84
CA LYS A 183 9.63 4.88 -4.64
C LYS A 183 10.15 4.19 -3.39
N ASP A 184 10.51 4.99 -2.39
CA ASP A 184 11.02 4.50 -1.12
C ASP A 184 9.99 3.62 -0.41
N PRO A 185 10.42 2.53 0.23
CA PRO A 185 9.51 1.74 1.05
C PRO A 185 9.02 2.59 2.22
N LEU A 186 7.73 2.59 2.48
CA LEU A 186 7.19 3.21 3.68
C LEU A 186 7.42 2.27 4.86
N ILE A 187 8.14 2.75 5.88
CA ILE A 187 8.53 1.96 7.05
C ILE A 187 7.91 2.59 8.29
N GLY A 188 7.35 1.76 9.18
CA GLY A 188 6.91 2.18 10.51
C GLY A 188 5.64 3.02 10.57
N ARG A 189 4.81 3.04 9.50
CA ARG A 189 3.56 3.82 9.40
C ARG A 189 2.31 2.95 9.16
N ASP A 190 2.39 1.68 9.47
CA ASP A 190 1.30 0.72 9.19
C ASP A 190 -0.02 1.11 9.86
N LYS A 191 0.02 1.61 11.11
CA LYS A 191 -1.18 2.01 11.87
C LYS A 191 -1.87 3.22 11.24
N GLU A 192 -1.10 4.22 10.84
CA GLU A 192 -1.62 5.43 10.20
C GLU A 192 -2.22 5.10 8.84
N ILE A 193 -1.55 4.27 8.04
CA ILE A 193 -2.06 3.80 6.75
C ILE A 193 -3.35 3.01 6.91
N GLU A 194 -3.38 2.04 7.81
CA GLU A 194 -4.59 1.25 8.08
C GLU A 194 -5.75 2.17 8.48
N ARG A 195 -5.48 3.14 9.35
CA ARG A 195 -6.48 4.13 9.78
C ARG A 195 -7.02 4.95 8.62
N ILE A 196 -6.15 5.42 7.72
CA ILE A 196 -6.55 6.21 6.55
C ILE A 196 -7.38 5.35 5.59
N ILE A 197 -6.97 4.11 5.32
CA ILE A 197 -7.71 3.16 4.48
C ILE A 197 -9.11 2.90 5.07
N GLN A 198 -9.21 2.69 6.39
CA GLN A 198 -10.50 2.55 7.08
C GLN A 198 -11.39 3.78 6.91
N ILE A 199 -10.82 4.99 6.97
CA ILE A 199 -11.58 6.23 6.76
C ILE A 199 -12.06 6.33 5.32
N LEU A 200 -11.20 6.09 4.34
CA LEU A 200 -11.54 6.11 2.91
C LEU A 200 -12.65 5.11 2.53
N SER A 201 -12.74 4.00 3.25
CA SER A 201 -13.78 2.97 3.04
C SER A 201 -15.13 3.29 3.67
N ARG A 202 -15.28 4.40 4.38
CA ARG A 202 -16.52 4.79 5.02
C ARG A 202 -17.51 5.42 4.03
N ARG A 203 -18.81 5.37 4.36
CA ARG A 203 -19.83 6.11 3.60
C ARG A 203 -19.86 7.61 3.90
N ASN A 204 -19.55 7.98 5.16
CA ASN A 204 -19.55 9.36 5.65
C ASN A 204 -18.27 9.66 6.39
N LYS A 205 -17.86 10.94 6.45
CA LYS A 205 -16.56 11.37 7.01
C LYS A 205 -15.42 10.53 6.42
N ASN A 206 -15.45 10.33 5.10
CA ASN A 206 -14.53 9.49 4.35
C ASN A 206 -13.34 10.28 3.77
N ASN A 207 -13.12 11.49 4.26
CA ASN A 207 -12.00 12.34 3.87
C ASN A 207 -11.00 12.42 5.05
N PRO A 208 -9.90 11.67 5.02
CA PRO A 208 -8.87 11.79 6.05
C PRO A 208 -8.13 13.12 5.92
N CYS A 209 -7.83 13.76 7.05
CA CYS A 209 -6.95 14.91 7.13
C CYS A 209 -5.73 14.55 7.99
N LEU A 210 -4.57 14.48 7.37
CA LEU A 210 -3.30 14.17 8.02
C LEU A 210 -2.81 15.44 8.74
N ILE A 211 -2.70 15.36 10.05
CA ILE A 211 -2.36 16.48 10.91
C ILE A 211 -1.03 16.20 11.59
N GLY A 212 -0.06 17.07 11.43
CA GLY A 212 1.25 16.93 12.07
C GLY A 212 2.18 18.05 11.66
N GLU A 213 3.30 18.17 12.34
CA GLU A 213 4.32 19.17 12.07
C GLU A 213 4.92 19.02 10.68
N ALA A 214 5.61 20.07 10.22
CA ALA A 214 6.32 20.02 8.95
C ALA A 214 7.42 18.94 9.01
N GLY A 215 7.56 18.14 7.94
CA GLY A 215 8.62 17.12 7.85
C GLY A 215 8.33 15.76 8.49
N VAL A 216 7.21 15.57 9.22
CA VAL A 216 6.88 14.27 9.87
C VAL A 216 6.54 13.13 8.88
N GLY A 217 6.48 13.42 7.58
CA GLY A 217 6.26 12.41 6.53
C GLY A 217 4.81 12.24 6.08
N LYS A 218 3.95 13.27 6.20
CA LYS A 218 2.55 13.22 5.73
C LYS A 218 2.43 12.79 4.27
N THR A 219 3.22 13.39 3.39
CA THR A 219 3.24 13.07 1.95
C THR A 219 3.73 11.64 1.69
N ALA A 220 4.75 11.17 2.45
CA ALA A 220 5.24 9.80 2.35
C ALA A 220 4.16 8.76 2.69
N ILE A 221 3.30 9.03 3.66
CA ILE A 221 2.16 8.17 4.00
C ILE A 221 1.20 8.06 2.81
N VAL A 222 0.89 9.17 2.13
CA VAL A 222 0.02 9.16 0.94
C VAL A 222 0.68 8.41 -0.22
N GLU A 223 1.98 8.53 -0.37
CA GLU A 223 2.75 7.72 -1.33
C GLU A 223 2.66 6.22 -1.01
N GLY A 224 2.75 5.84 0.28
CA GLY A 224 2.55 4.47 0.72
C GLY A 224 1.15 3.93 0.39
N ILE A 225 0.10 4.73 0.62
CA ILE A 225 -1.28 4.37 0.26
C ILE A 225 -1.40 4.21 -1.26
N SER A 226 -0.79 5.11 -2.04
CA SER A 226 -0.76 5.02 -3.50
C SER A 226 -0.10 3.72 -3.98
N GLN A 227 0.95 3.26 -3.28
CA GLN A 227 1.56 1.96 -3.55
C GLN A 227 0.62 0.79 -3.26
N LEU A 228 -0.14 0.84 -2.17
CA LEU A 228 -1.12 -0.20 -1.84
C LEU A 228 -2.27 -0.23 -2.85
N LEU A 229 -2.76 0.92 -3.30
CA LEU A 229 -3.79 1.03 -4.35
C LEU A 229 -3.28 0.44 -5.67
N ALA A 230 -2.11 0.84 -6.13
CA ALA A 230 -1.51 0.33 -7.37
C ALA A 230 -1.36 -1.20 -7.36
N LYS A 231 -1.01 -1.77 -6.21
CA LYS A 231 -0.84 -3.22 -6.01
C LYS A 231 -2.15 -3.96 -5.73
N GLY A 232 -3.26 -3.24 -5.53
CA GLY A 232 -4.54 -3.83 -5.15
C GLY A 232 -4.54 -4.44 -3.74
N LEU A 233 -3.65 -3.96 -2.85
CA LEU A 233 -3.52 -4.37 -1.45
C LEU A 233 -4.43 -3.54 -0.53
N VAL A 234 -5.62 -3.22 -1.01
CA VAL A 234 -6.65 -2.43 -0.35
C VAL A 234 -8.00 -3.14 -0.41
N PRO A 235 -8.98 -2.79 0.43
CA PRO A 235 -10.34 -3.30 0.33
C PRO A 235 -10.93 -3.10 -1.07
N ASP A 236 -11.91 -3.96 -1.42
CA ASP A 236 -12.45 -4.02 -2.78
C ASP A 236 -13.03 -2.69 -3.27
N GLU A 237 -13.61 -1.90 -2.38
CA GLU A 237 -14.18 -0.57 -2.67
C GLU A 237 -13.12 0.44 -3.14
N LEU A 238 -11.86 0.23 -2.75
CA LEU A 238 -10.75 1.11 -3.09
C LEU A 238 -9.90 0.62 -4.26
N LYS A 239 -10.07 -0.63 -4.72
CA LYS A 239 -9.22 -1.23 -5.77
C LYS A 239 -9.25 -0.49 -7.11
N SER A 240 -10.37 0.19 -7.42
CA SER A 240 -10.51 1.00 -8.64
C SER A 240 -10.04 2.44 -8.47
N LYS A 241 -9.69 2.85 -7.25
CA LYS A 241 -9.35 4.24 -6.95
C LYS A 241 -7.90 4.56 -7.31
N SER A 242 -7.69 5.84 -7.67
CA SER A 242 -6.36 6.42 -7.94
C SER A 242 -6.19 7.70 -7.14
N ILE A 243 -4.99 7.95 -6.61
CA ILE A 243 -4.68 9.19 -5.90
C ILE A 243 -3.99 10.17 -6.85
N PHE A 244 -4.55 11.37 -6.95
CA PHE A 244 -3.96 12.51 -7.64
C PHE A 244 -3.57 13.60 -6.63
N SER A 245 -2.29 13.96 -6.62
CA SER A 245 -1.81 15.13 -5.89
C SER A 245 -2.03 16.37 -6.73
N ILE A 246 -2.66 17.41 -6.17
CA ILE A 246 -2.83 18.73 -6.81
C ILE A 246 -1.72 19.65 -6.38
N ASP A 247 -1.08 20.32 -7.35
CA ASP A 247 -0.12 21.39 -7.12
C ASP A 247 -0.82 22.76 -7.20
N LEU A 248 -1.19 23.28 -6.04
CA LEU A 248 -1.86 24.57 -5.91
C LEU A 248 -0.96 25.72 -6.38
N THR A 249 0.35 25.61 -6.18
CA THR A 249 1.31 26.63 -6.60
C THR A 249 1.30 26.76 -8.12
N SER A 250 1.32 25.64 -8.83
CA SER A 250 1.21 25.61 -10.29
C SER A 250 -0.14 26.12 -10.80
N MET A 251 -1.22 25.92 -10.03
CA MET A 251 -2.53 26.46 -10.39
C MET A 251 -2.63 27.98 -10.27
N VAL A 252 -1.93 28.56 -9.29
CA VAL A 252 -1.85 30.03 -9.12
C VAL A 252 -0.89 30.63 -10.12
N ALA A 253 0.21 29.95 -10.44
CA ALA A 253 1.21 30.44 -11.39
C ALA A 253 0.59 30.69 -12.77
N GLY A 254 0.78 31.92 -13.28
CA GLY A 254 0.23 32.35 -14.56
C GLY A 254 -1.29 32.63 -14.58
N ALA A 255 -1.96 32.64 -13.45
CA ALA A 255 -3.30 33.19 -13.32
C ALA A 255 -3.18 34.72 -13.21
N LYS A 256 -3.73 35.45 -14.19
CA LYS A 256 -3.71 36.92 -14.20
C LYS A 256 -4.80 37.50 -13.28
N TYR A 257 -5.87 36.77 -13.12
CA TYR A 257 -7.03 37.17 -12.33
C TYR A 257 -7.45 36.04 -11.39
N ARG A 258 -8.11 36.40 -10.30
CA ARG A 258 -8.70 35.46 -9.33
C ARG A 258 -9.61 34.41 -9.99
N GLY A 259 -10.41 34.83 -10.98
CA GLY A 259 -11.32 33.96 -11.71
C GLY A 259 -10.62 32.82 -12.49
N ASP A 260 -9.40 33.07 -12.97
CA ASP A 260 -8.63 32.04 -13.70
C ASP A 260 -8.29 30.85 -12.80
N PHE A 261 -7.94 31.11 -11.54
CA PHE A 261 -7.64 30.06 -10.56
C PHE A 261 -8.92 29.30 -10.13
N GLU A 262 -9.99 30.03 -9.85
CA GLU A 262 -11.30 29.44 -9.49
C GLU A 262 -11.81 28.53 -10.62
N GLU A 263 -11.66 28.94 -11.88
CA GLU A 263 -12.00 28.13 -13.05
C GLU A 263 -11.14 26.86 -13.15
N ARG A 264 -9.82 26.97 -12.94
CA ARG A 264 -8.90 25.82 -12.97
C ARG A 264 -9.26 24.76 -11.90
N ILE A 265 -9.51 25.20 -10.65
CA ILE A 265 -9.93 24.30 -9.58
C ILE A 265 -11.29 23.69 -9.91
N LYS A 266 -12.25 24.48 -10.37
CA LYS A 266 -13.59 23.99 -10.74
C LYS A 266 -13.49 22.92 -11.82
N ASN A 267 -12.71 23.15 -12.87
CA ASN A 267 -12.51 22.16 -13.94
C ASN A 267 -11.88 20.87 -13.41
N CYS A 268 -10.87 20.95 -12.53
CA CYS A 268 -10.30 19.77 -11.89
C CYS A 268 -11.34 18.99 -11.07
N ILE A 269 -12.15 19.70 -10.29
CA ILE A 269 -13.20 19.06 -9.48
C ILE A 269 -14.27 18.41 -10.34
N ASP A 270 -14.72 19.08 -11.40
CA ASP A 270 -15.69 18.53 -12.35
C ASP A 270 -15.13 17.26 -13.04
N GLU A 271 -13.86 17.25 -13.42
CA GLU A 271 -13.16 16.07 -13.95
C GLU A 271 -13.14 14.90 -12.94
N VAL A 272 -12.86 15.18 -11.65
CA VAL A 272 -12.85 14.18 -10.57
C VAL A 272 -14.25 13.59 -10.33
N VAL A 273 -15.28 14.44 -10.30
CA VAL A 273 -16.67 14.02 -10.14
C VAL A 273 -17.11 13.12 -11.29
N ASN A 274 -16.77 13.50 -12.53
CA ASN A 274 -17.13 12.75 -13.74
C ASN A 274 -16.41 11.39 -13.82
N ASP A 275 -15.19 11.28 -13.35
CA ASP A 275 -14.45 10.00 -13.33
C ASP A 275 -14.93 9.08 -12.20
N GLY A 276 -15.18 9.62 -11.02
CA GLY A 276 -15.72 8.89 -9.87
C GLY A 276 -14.73 7.96 -9.15
N ASN A 277 -13.54 7.72 -9.70
CA ASN A 277 -12.52 6.83 -9.14
C ASN A 277 -11.26 7.55 -8.65
N ILE A 278 -11.29 8.88 -8.61
CA ILE A 278 -10.16 9.70 -8.21
C ILE A 278 -10.32 10.14 -6.75
N ILE A 279 -9.26 9.99 -5.97
CA ILE A 279 -9.07 10.56 -4.65
C ILE A 279 -8.07 11.70 -4.80
N LEU A 280 -8.45 12.91 -4.41
CA LEU A 280 -7.54 14.06 -4.45
C LEU A 280 -6.65 14.07 -3.21
N PHE A 281 -5.37 14.24 -3.40
CA PHE A 281 -4.45 14.60 -2.32
C PHE A 281 -4.12 16.09 -2.42
N ILE A 282 -4.39 16.80 -1.34
CA ILE A 282 -4.15 18.24 -1.24
C ILE A 282 -3.24 18.46 -0.04
N ASP A 283 -1.98 18.74 -0.34
CA ASP A 283 -1.05 19.20 0.69
C ASP A 283 -1.35 20.66 1.05
N GLU A 284 -1.11 21.03 2.30
CA GLU A 284 -1.46 22.34 2.83
C GLU A 284 -2.93 22.75 2.53
N ILE A 285 -3.87 21.80 2.77
CA ILE A 285 -5.29 22.01 2.45
C ILE A 285 -5.87 23.30 3.04
N HIS A 286 -5.30 23.82 4.11
CA HIS A 286 -5.67 25.09 4.72
C HIS A 286 -5.53 26.27 3.75
N SER A 287 -4.62 26.18 2.77
CA SER A 287 -4.40 27.23 1.77
C SER A 287 -5.60 27.42 0.84
N ILE A 288 -6.38 26.36 0.61
CA ILE A 288 -7.62 26.41 -0.17
C ILE A 288 -8.81 26.87 0.69
N VAL A 289 -8.83 26.46 1.96
CA VAL A 289 -9.96 26.61 2.85
C VAL A 289 -9.93 27.93 3.61
N GLY A 290 -8.73 28.42 3.94
CA GLY A 290 -8.51 29.55 4.82
C GLY A 290 -8.30 30.89 4.14
N ALA A 291 -8.17 30.89 2.84
CA ALA A 291 -7.76 32.07 2.07
C ALA A 291 -8.84 33.18 2.00
N GLY A 292 -10.07 32.93 2.44
CA GLY A 292 -11.16 33.92 2.39
C GLY A 292 -11.09 35.09 3.39
N ALA A 293 -10.12 35.08 4.33
CA ALA A 293 -10.07 36.09 5.38
C ALA A 293 -9.14 37.28 5.12
N ALA A 294 -8.28 37.25 4.08
CA ALA A 294 -7.43 38.35 3.68
C ALA A 294 -7.90 38.96 2.35
N GLU A 295 -7.92 40.26 2.23
CA GLU A 295 -8.19 40.98 0.98
C GLU A 295 -7.26 40.46 -0.12
N GLY A 296 -7.82 39.77 -1.12
CA GLY A 296 -7.07 39.15 -2.23
C GLY A 296 -6.82 37.65 -2.13
N ALA A 297 -7.23 36.98 -1.05
CA ALA A 297 -7.06 35.55 -0.87
C ALA A 297 -8.14 34.75 -1.64
N ILE A 298 -7.72 33.58 -2.14
CA ILE A 298 -8.47 32.74 -3.08
C ILE A 298 -9.40 31.83 -2.26
N ASP A 299 -10.72 31.99 -2.40
CA ASP A 299 -11.69 31.15 -1.69
C ASP A 299 -12.18 29.98 -2.58
N ALA A 300 -11.33 28.98 -2.72
CA ALA A 300 -11.72 27.74 -3.39
C ALA A 300 -12.58 26.83 -2.50
N ALA A 301 -12.74 27.17 -1.21
CA ALA A 301 -13.59 26.41 -0.30
C ALA A 301 -15.05 26.39 -0.78
N ASN A 302 -15.52 27.46 -1.38
CA ASN A 302 -16.91 27.54 -1.92
C ASN A 302 -17.14 26.59 -3.10
N ILE A 303 -16.08 26.17 -3.80
CA ILE A 303 -16.15 25.17 -4.88
C ILE A 303 -16.13 23.75 -4.30
N LEU A 304 -15.29 23.50 -3.28
CA LEU A 304 -15.11 22.19 -2.68
C LEU A 304 -16.28 21.78 -1.74
N LYS A 305 -16.77 22.71 -0.93
CA LYS A 305 -17.81 22.45 0.09
C LYS A 305 -19.06 21.76 -0.46
N PRO A 306 -19.67 22.22 -1.57
CA PRO A 306 -20.84 21.55 -2.13
C PRO A 306 -20.57 20.11 -2.56
N GLN A 307 -19.43 19.83 -3.17
CA GLN A 307 -19.07 18.51 -3.68
C GLN A 307 -18.76 17.54 -2.51
N LEU A 308 -18.04 18.02 -1.49
CA LEU A 308 -17.83 17.28 -0.25
C LEU A 308 -19.14 17.01 0.48
N ALA A 309 -20.05 18.00 0.52
CA ALA A 309 -21.36 17.84 1.17
C ALA A 309 -22.20 16.77 0.50
N ARG A 310 -22.16 16.64 -0.81
CA ARG A 310 -22.86 15.60 -1.57
C ARG A 310 -22.13 14.25 -1.58
N GLY A 311 -20.85 14.21 -1.14
CA GLY A 311 -20.03 13.00 -1.18
C GLY A 311 -19.60 12.60 -2.60
N GLU A 312 -19.57 13.56 -3.53
CA GLU A 312 -19.21 13.34 -4.93
C GLU A 312 -17.70 13.27 -5.14
N ILE A 313 -16.92 13.79 -4.18
CA ILE A 313 -15.45 13.73 -4.18
C ILE A 313 -14.93 13.16 -2.87
N GLN A 314 -13.76 12.53 -2.95
CA GLN A 314 -12.96 12.13 -1.80
C GLN A 314 -11.63 12.88 -1.80
N ILE A 315 -11.23 13.37 -0.63
CA ILE A 315 -10.01 14.15 -0.43
C ILE A 315 -9.20 13.58 0.72
N ILE A 316 -7.90 13.44 0.50
CA ILE A 316 -6.89 13.30 1.56
C ILE A 316 -6.28 14.70 1.73
N GLY A 317 -6.49 15.32 2.87
CA GLY A 317 -5.87 16.60 3.20
C GLY A 317 -4.61 16.39 4.05
N ALA A 318 -3.64 17.30 3.96
CA ALA A 318 -2.53 17.38 4.88
C ALA A 318 -2.37 18.82 5.38
N THR A 319 -2.10 19.00 6.68
CA THR A 319 -1.96 20.32 7.31
C THR A 319 -1.27 20.21 8.67
N THR A 320 -0.99 21.33 9.31
CA THR A 320 -0.52 21.38 10.71
C THR A 320 -1.70 21.38 11.70
N ILE A 321 -1.41 21.12 12.99
CA ILE A 321 -2.43 21.12 14.06
C ILE A 321 -3.08 22.51 14.19
N GLU A 322 -2.28 23.56 14.14
CA GLU A 322 -2.75 24.94 14.29
C GLU A 322 -3.69 25.35 13.16
N GLU A 323 -3.31 25.03 11.93
CA GLU A 323 -4.08 25.34 10.74
C GLU A 323 -5.36 24.52 10.63
N TYR A 324 -5.32 23.23 11.03
CA TYR A 324 -6.52 22.41 11.13
C TYR A 324 -7.56 23.04 12.05
N ARG A 325 -7.15 23.40 13.27
CA ARG A 325 -8.02 24.05 14.28
C ARG A 325 -8.55 25.41 13.82
N LYS A 326 -7.73 26.15 13.09
CA LYS A 326 -8.06 27.51 12.64
C LYS A 326 -9.06 27.50 11.47
N TYR A 327 -8.90 26.60 10.51
CA TYR A 327 -9.56 26.66 9.21
C TYR A 327 -10.56 25.53 8.95
N ILE A 328 -10.32 24.30 9.45
CA ILE A 328 -11.17 23.14 9.18
C ILE A 328 -12.15 22.89 10.32
N GLU A 329 -11.66 22.85 11.55
CA GLU A 329 -12.46 22.55 12.74
C GLU A 329 -13.54 23.61 13.01
N LYS A 330 -13.25 24.87 12.70
CA LYS A 330 -14.21 25.99 12.84
C LYS A 330 -15.27 26.04 11.76
N ASP A 331 -15.06 25.39 10.65
CA ASP A 331 -16.01 25.33 9.55
C ASP A 331 -16.90 24.08 9.67
N SER A 332 -18.15 24.28 10.05
CA SER A 332 -19.07 23.16 10.34
C SER A 332 -19.34 22.25 9.13
N ALA A 333 -19.17 22.75 7.89
CA ALA A 333 -19.35 21.96 6.68
C ALA A 333 -18.14 21.02 6.44
N LEU A 334 -16.94 21.50 6.74
CA LEU A 334 -15.71 20.73 6.58
C LEU A 334 -15.48 19.77 7.76
N GLU A 335 -15.71 20.23 8.99
CA GLU A 335 -15.58 19.42 10.22
C GLU A 335 -16.41 18.12 10.14
N ARG A 336 -17.61 18.20 9.56
CA ARG A 336 -18.49 17.04 9.37
C ARG A 336 -18.02 16.09 8.27
N ARG A 337 -17.08 16.49 7.43
CA ARG A 337 -16.60 15.72 6.26
C ARG A 337 -15.19 15.20 6.41
N PHE A 338 -14.35 15.92 7.12
CA PHE A 338 -12.97 15.50 7.38
C PHE A 338 -12.86 14.70 8.68
N GLN A 339 -12.00 13.70 8.67
CA GLN A 339 -11.62 12.91 9.84
C GLN A 339 -10.13 13.15 10.11
N PRO A 340 -9.78 13.75 11.26
CA PRO A 340 -8.37 13.98 11.60
C PRO A 340 -7.64 12.65 11.86
N VAL A 341 -6.41 12.58 11.36
CA VAL A 341 -5.43 11.52 11.62
C VAL A 341 -4.14 12.21 12.05
N ILE A 342 -3.77 12.04 13.31
CA ILE A 342 -2.56 12.65 13.86
C ILE A 342 -1.36 11.86 13.38
N ILE A 343 -0.38 12.55 12.83
CA ILE A 343 0.89 11.99 12.37
C ILE A 343 1.98 12.57 13.28
N GLU A 344 2.48 11.74 14.16
CA GLU A 344 3.55 12.08 15.06
C GLU A 344 4.93 11.86 14.43
N GLU A 345 5.97 12.41 15.03
CA GLU A 345 7.34 12.08 14.66
C GLU A 345 7.59 10.57 14.81
N PRO A 346 8.41 9.96 13.96
CA PRO A 346 8.76 8.56 14.10
C PRO A 346 9.54 8.34 15.41
N SER A 347 9.33 7.17 16.05
CA SER A 347 10.20 6.74 17.14
C SER A 347 11.64 6.54 16.66
N GLU A 348 12.61 6.50 17.56
CA GLU A 348 14.02 6.25 17.23
C GLU A 348 14.18 4.97 16.40
N ASP A 349 13.55 3.87 16.83
CA ASP A 349 13.59 2.60 16.10
C ASP A 349 12.98 2.71 14.69
N ALA A 350 11.87 3.43 14.57
CA ALA A 350 11.23 3.68 13.27
C ALA A 350 12.12 4.58 12.38
N ALA A 351 12.78 5.59 12.96
CA ALA A 351 13.71 6.46 12.24
C ALA A 351 14.92 5.68 11.71
N ILE A 352 15.51 4.81 12.54
CA ILE A 352 16.59 3.91 12.13
C ILE A 352 16.11 2.98 11.00
N GLY A 353 14.90 2.43 11.12
CA GLY A 353 14.28 1.61 10.08
C GLY A 353 14.13 2.36 8.75
N ILE A 354 13.67 3.61 8.81
CA ILE A 354 13.54 4.49 7.63
C ILE A 354 14.92 4.73 6.98
N LEU A 355 15.92 5.11 7.78
CA LEU A 355 17.28 5.35 7.28
C LEU A 355 17.87 4.11 6.60
N LYS A 356 17.70 2.92 7.21
CA LYS A 356 18.10 1.65 6.61
C LYS A 356 17.37 1.37 5.30
N GLY A 357 16.09 1.71 5.22
CA GLY A 357 15.28 1.47 4.01
C GLY A 357 15.64 2.36 2.82
N ILE A 358 16.18 3.56 3.06
CA ILE A 358 16.60 4.47 1.99
C ILE A 358 18.10 4.38 1.68
N LYS A 359 18.88 3.72 2.54
CA LYS A 359 20.34 3.58 2.45
C LYS A 359 20.84 3.24 1.05
N ASP A 360 20.33 2.14 0.49
CA ASP A 360 20.83 1.60 -0.80
C ASP A 360 20.68 2.63 -1.95
N LYS A 361 19.63 3.45 -1.92
CA LYS A 361 19.42 4.49 -2.93
C LYS A 361 20.40 5.63 -2.79
N TYR A 362 20.65 6.07 -1.54
CA TYR A 362 21.63 7.10 -1.26
C TYR A 362 23.03 6.64 -1.58
N GLU A 363 23.40 5.39 -1.23
CA GLU A 363 24.67 4.77 -1.59
C GLU A 363 24.85 4.71 -3.10
N ALA A 364 23.83 4.27 -3.83
CA ALA A 364 23.88 4.19 -5.30
C ALA A 364 23.98 5.57 -5.96
N TYR A 365 23.23 6.55 -5.46
CA TYR A 365 23.23 7.90 -6.04
C TYR A 365 24.54 8.65 -5.80
N HIS A 366 25.07 8.58 -4.58
CA HIS A 366 26.30 9.28 -4.19
C HIS A 366 27.59 8.45 -4.39
N ASN A 367 27.46 7.18 -4.80
CA ASN A 367 28.56 6.23 -4.96
C ASN A 367 29.45 6.13 -3.69
N VAL A 368 28.82 6.05 -2.52
CA VAL A 368 29.43 5.91 -1.19
C VAL A 368 28.81 4.73 -0.47
N LYS A 369 29.46 4.25 0.60
CA LYS A 369 28.89 3.26 1.52
C LYS A 369 28.61 3.92 2.87
N ILE A 370 27.43 3.68 3.42
CA ILE A 370 27.02 4.13 4.75
C ILE A 370 27.21 2.96 5.71
N SER A 371 28.08 3.11 6.73
CA SER A 371 28.29 2.08 7.74
C SER A 371 27.11 1.98 8.70
N ASP A 372 26.90 0.82 9.31
CA ASP A 372 25.82 0.61 10.28
C ASP A 372 26.04 1.39 11.60
N GLU A 373 27.25 1.90 11.84
CA GLU A 373 27.57 2.80 12.97
C GLU A 373 27.11 4.25 12.74
N GLY A 374 26.63 4.57 11.54
CA GLY A 374 26.16 5.91 11.16
C GLY A 374 24.68 6.17 11.45
N TYR A 375 23.97 5.25 12.12
CA TYR A 375 22.56 5.37 12.46
C TYR A 375 22.35 5.70 13.93
#